data_50828b4eade4ea09503267622326ca50
#
_entry.id   50828b4eade4ea09503267622326ca50
#
_cell.length_a   1.000
_cell.length_b   1.000
_cell.length_c   1.000
_cell.angle_alpha   90.00
_cell.angle_beta   90.00
_cell.angle_gamma   90.00
#
_symmetry.space_group_name_H-M   'P 1'
#
loop_
_entity.id
_entity.type
_entity.pdbx_description
1 polymer ?
#
loop_
_entity_poly.entity_id
_entity_poly.type
_entity_poly.pdbx_seq_one_letter_code
_entity_poly.pdbx_strand_id
1 'polypeptide(L)'
;MQELVDKLIGDGTLPASVPFWAHYVAAMLLFGGIVVFGFVLPIAGITTWVERRVMGRMQSRIGPNRVGPAGFLQWLADGIKNVLKEDIIPRASDAGLFKLAPYIVIMGFVATFAVVPFSGDLIIADMNVGILYVTSVTALVVVGILMAGWASNNKWSLLGGIRSA
;
A
#
# COMPACT_ATOMS: atom_id res chain seq x y z
N MET A 1 2.07 -15.87 15.43
CA MET A 1 2.35 -14.50 15.89
C MET A 1 2.70 -14.45 17.37
N GLN A 2 1.89 -15.04 18.28
CA GLN A 2 2.22 -15.13 19.72
C GLN A 2 3.57 -15.80 19.94
N GLU A 3 3.80 -16.95 19.35
CA GLU A 3 5.03 -17.73 19.47
C GLU A 3 6.29 -16.96 19.01
N LEU A 4 6.13 -16.12 17.97
CA LEU A 4 7.21 -15.25 17.47
C LEU A 4 7.54 -14.11 18.43
N VAL A 5 6.52 -13.51 19.04
CA VAL A 5 6.68 -12.47 20.04
C VAL A 5 7.29 -13.03 21.31
N ASP A 6 6.85 -14.20 21.78
CA ASP A 6 7.38 -14.89 22.95
C ASP A 6 8.86 -15.26 22.76
N LYS A 7 9.22 -15.65 21.53
CA LYS A 7 10.62 -15.95 21.19
C LYS A 7 11.49 -14.69 21.17
N LEU A 8 10.99 -13.59 20.61
CA LEU A 8 11.71 -12.31 20.57
C LEU A 8 11.88 -11.68 21.99
N ILE A 9 10.91 -11.91 22.88
CA ILE A 9 11.00 -11.49 24.29
C ILE A 9 11.99 -12.41 25.04
N GLY A 10 11.93 -13.73 24.80
CA GLY A 10 12.83 -14.71 25.41
C GLY A 10 14.29 -14.52 25.02
N ASP A 11 14.57 -14.09 23.80
CA ASP A 11 15.92 -13.81 23.30
C ASP A 11 16.49 -12.45 23.78
N GLY A 12 15.74 -11.70 24.62
CA GLY A 12 16.20 -10.42 25.15
C GLY A 12 16.32 -9.28 24.13
N THR A 13 15.77 -9.47 22.93
CA THR A 13 15.77 -8.45 21.87
C THR A 13 14.79 -7.32 22.14
N LEU A 14 13.82 -7.54 23.03
CA LEU A 14 12.83 -6.54 23.41
C LEU A 14 12.94 -6.26 24.93
N PRO A 15 12.93 -4.98 25.36
CA PRO A 15 13.05 -4.60 26.78
C PRO A 15 11.81 -5.01 27.58
N ALA A 16 12.00 -5.76 28.65
CA ALA A 16 10.93 -6.22 29.54
C ALA A 16 10.15 -5.09 30.26
N SER A 17 10.62 -3.84 30.15
CA SER A 17 9.97 -2.67 30.74
C SER A 17 8.76 -2.15 29.98
N VAL A 18 8.52 -2.66 28.77
CA VAL A 18 7.43 -2.22 27.89
C VAL A 18 6.22 -3.14 28.06
N PRO A 19 4.99 -2.62 28.13
CA PRO A 19 3.79 -3.44 28.29
C PRO A 19 3.62 -4.42 27.10
N PHE A 20 3.11 -5.62 27.39
CA PHE A 20 2.97 -6.72 26.44
C PHE A 20 2.27 -6.35 25.12
N TRP A 21 1.23 -5.54 25.18
CA TRP A 21 0.53 -5.06 23.99
C TRP A 21 1.42 -4.25 23.04
N ALA A 22 2.38 -3.48 23.59
CA ALA A 22 3.28 -2.69 22.76
C ALA A 22 4.29 -3.55 21.99
N HIS A 23 4.71 -4.70 22.55
CA HIS A 23 5.53 -5.68 21.83
C HIS A 23 4.76 -6.30 20.66
N TYR A 24 3.46 -6.59 20.84
CA TYR A 24 2.61 -7.04 19.73
C TYR A 24 2.49 -6.02 18.62
N VAL A 25 2.23 -4.76 18.97
CA VAL A 25 2.14 -3.67 18.00
C VAL A 25 3.48 -3.50 17.27
N ALA A 26 4.59 -3.52 17.99
CA ALA A 26 5.93 -3.43 17.39
C ALA A 26 6.22 -4.61 16.44
N ALA A 27 5.90 -5.83 16.84
CA ALA A 27 6.07 -7.03 16.00
C ALA A 27 5.19 -6.97 14.75
N MET A 28 3.94 -6.53 14.87
CA MET A 28 3.04 -6.33 13.73
C MET A 28 3.56 -5.27 12.76
N LEU A 29 4.06 -4.14 13.27
CA LEU A 29 4.63 -3.08 12.45
C LEU A 29 5.91 -3.53 11.76
N LEU A 30 6.80 -4.25 12.45
CA LEU A 30 8.02 -4.81 11.87
C LEU A 30 7.70 -5.85 10.80
N PHE A 31 6.82 -6.79 11.10
CA PHE A 31 6.42 -7.82 10.15
C PHE A 31 5.69 -7.21 8.94
N GLY A 32 4.73 -6.30 9.17
CA GLY A 32 4.05 -5.57 8.11
C GLY A 32 5.03 -4.76 7.26
N GLY A 33 6.00 -4.10 7.88
CA GLY A 33 7.08 -3.40 7.19
C GLY A 33 7.91 -4.34 6.30
N ILE A 34 8.35 -5.48 6.83
CA ILE A 34 9.11 -6.48 6.05
C ILE A 34 8.28 -7.00 4.86
N VAL A 35 7.01 -7.29 5.06
CA VAL A 35 6.11 -7.76 3.99
C VAL A 35 5.91 -6.67 2.94
N VAL A 36 5.62 -5.45 3.35
CA VAL A 36 5.39 -4.34 2.40
C VAL A 36 6.66 -3.98 1.64
N PHE A 37 7.77 -3.74 2.33
CA PHE A 37 9.02 -3.30 1.68
C PHE A 37 9.82 -4.44 1.05
N GLY A 38 9.78 -5.64 1.62
CA GLY A 38 10.53 -6.80 1.13
C GLY A 38 9.81 -7.61 0.04
N PHE A 39 8.48 -7.59 0.03
CA PHE A 39 7.68 -8.42 -0.86
C PHE A 39 6.76 -7.61 -1.77
N VAL A 40 5.87 -6.78 -1.20
CA VAL A 40 4.84 -6.08 -1.97
C VAL A 40 5.43 -5.04 -2.90
N LEU A 41 6.32 -4.18 -2.42
CA LEU A 41 6.94 -3.12 -3.23
C LEU A 41 7.82 -3.68 -4.36
N PRO A 42 8.71 -4.66 -4.16
CA PRO A 42 9.48 -5.24 -5.26
C PRO A 42 8.60 -5.92 -6.31
N ILE A 43 7.59 -6.69 -5.90
CA ILE A 43 6.66 -7.34 -6.85
C ILE A 43 5.89 -6.29 -7.64
N ALA A 44 5.31 -5.29 -6.98
CA ALA A 44 4.62 -4.20 -7.65
C ALA A 44 5.54 -3.46 -8.62
N GLY A 45 6.79 -3.22 -8.24
CA GLY A 45 7.81 -2.61 -9.10
C GLY A 45 8.12 -3.43 -10.34
N ILE A 46 8.35 -4.73 -10.18
CA ILE A 46 8.61 -5.66 -11.28
C ILE A 46 7.39 -5.72 -12.22
N THR A 47 6.18 -5.84 -11.65
CA THR A 47 4.93 -5.88 -12.43
C THR A 47 4.74 -4.61 -13.24
N THR A 48 4.97 -3.44 -12.66
CA THR A 48 4.90 -2.14 -13.36
C THR A 48 5.93 -2.06 -14.49
N TRP A 49 7.14 -2.55 -14.30
CA TRP A 49 8.16 -2.59 -15.34
C TRP A 49 7.74 -3.51 -16.50
N VAL A 50 7.23 -4.72 -16.20
CA VAL A 50 6.72 -5.67 -17.21
C VAL A 50 5.57 -5.05 -17.99
N GLU A 51 4.57 -4.48 -17.29
CA GLU A 51 3.42 -3.82 -17.90
C GLU A 51 3.84 -2.74 -18.90
N ARG A 52 4.69 -1.80 -18.49
CA ARG A 52 5.19 -0.72 -19.35
C ARG A 52 5.96 -1.25 -20.56
N ARG A 53 6.65 -2.35 -20.43
CA ARG A 53 7.40 -2.98 -21.51
C ARG A 53 6.49 -3.68 -22.51
N VAL A 54 5.50 -4.40 -22.02
CA VAL A 54 4.47 -5.05 -22.86
C VAL A 54 3.66 -3.98 -23.59
N MET A 55 3.15 -2.97 -22.89
CA MET A 55 2.42 -1.86 -23.51
C MET A 55 3.27 -1.12 -24.55
N GLY A 56 4.56 -0.90 -24.31
CA GLY A 56 5.47 -0.30 -25.26
C GLY A 56 5.51 -1.10 -26.56
N ARG A 57 5.66 -2.43 -26.48
CA ARG A 57 5.68 -3.31 -27.66
C ARG A 57 4.36 -3.30 -28.42
N MET A 58 3.22 -3.34 -27.71
CA MET A 58 1.90 -3.25 -28.34
C MET A 58 1.68 -1.92 -29.06
N GLN A 59 2.28 -0.84 -28.58
CA GLN A 59 2.21 0.49 -29.17
C GLN A 59 3.36 0.79 -30.16
N SER A 60 4.14 -0.23 -30.57
CA SER A 60 5.30 -0.09 -31.47
C SER A 60 6.34 0.93 -30.99
N ARG A 61 6.51 1.08 -29.66
CA ARG A 61 7.51 1.94 -29.03
C ARG A 61 8.37 1.17 -28.03
N ILE A 62 9.55 1.71 -27.73
CA ILE A 62 10.46 1.12 -26.74
C ILE A 62 9.94 1.51 -25.35
N GLY A 63 9.77 0.50 -24.47
CA GLY A 63 9.48 0.71 -23.06
C GLY A 63 10.67 1.30 -22.27
N PRO A 64 10.64 1.35 -20.92
CA PRO A 64 11.74 1.84 -20.11
C PRO A 64 13.05 1.12 -20.45
N ASN A 65 14.12 1.87 -20.75
CA ASN A 65 15.40 1.30 -21.21
C ASN A 65 16.64 2.00 -20.62
N ARG A 66 16.50 3.14 -19.93
CA ARG A 66 17.64 3.97 -19.55
C ARG A 66 18.12 3.80 -18.11
N VAL A 67 17.24 3.43 -17.17
CA VAL A 67 17.57 3.34 -15.74
C VAL A 67 17.88 1.90 -15.37
N GLY A 68 19.13 1.58 -15.17
CA GLY A 68 19.63 0.22 -14.92
C GLY A 68 19.58 -0.71 -16.14
N PRO A 69 19.94 -1.99 -15.97
CA PRO A 69 19.90 -2.95 -17.06
C PRO A 69 18.49 -3.05 -17.66
N ALA A 70 18.38 -2.72 -18.95
CA ALA A 70 17.10 -2.77 -19.67
C ALA A 70 15.95 -1.96 -19.01
N GLY A 71 16.26 -0.91 -18.26
CA GLY A 71 15.27 -0.08 -17.57
C GLY A 71 14.64 -0.72 -16.35
N PHE A 72 15.21 -1.78 -15.80
CA PHE A 72 14.65 -2.52 -14.66
C PHE A 72 14.51 -1.67 -13.40
N LEU A 73 15.47 -0.76 -13.13
CA LEU A 73 15.44 0.11 -11.96
C LEU A 73 14.51 1.32 -12.10
N GLN A 74 13.75 1.43 -13.19
CA GLN A 74 12.84 2.55 -13.41
C GLN A 74 11.77 2.68 -12.31
N TRP A 75 11.26 1.56 -11.81
CA TRP A 75 10.25 1.58 -10.73
C TRP A 75 10.80 2.21 -9.44
N LEU A 76 12.09 1.98 -9.12
CA LEU A 76 12.73 2.59 -7.97
C LEU A 76 12.93 4.10 -8.16
N ALA A 77 13.36 4.50 -9.36
CA ALA A 77 13.49 5.92 -9.71
C ALA A 77 12.15 6.65 -9.66
N ASP A 78 11.07 6.01 -10.11
CA ASP A 78 9.72 6.56 -10.02
C ASP A 78 9.25 6.68 -8.57
N GLY A 79 9.58 5.72 -7.72
CA GLY A 79 9.32 5.77 -6.27
C GLY A 79 10.01 6.94 -5.59
N ILE A 80 11.33 7.09 -5.80
CA ILE A 80 12.13 8.19 -5.25
C ILE A 80 11.60 9.54 -5.76
N LYS A 81 11.31 9.64 -7.06
CA LYS A 81 10.73 10.84 -7.66
C LYS A 81 9.41 11.23 -6.98
N ASN A 82 8.52 10.27 -6.70
CA ASN A 82 7.24 10.56 -6.07
C ASN A 82 7.39 11.05 -4.62
N VAL A 83 8.37 10.53 -3.88
CA VAL A 83 8.66 10.98 -2.51
C VAL A 83 9.24 12.40 -2.48
N LEU A 84 10.08 12.73 -3.46
CA LEU A 84 10.73 14.05 -3.55
C LEU A 84 9.87 15.10 -4.26
N LYS A 85 8.72 14.69 -4.82
CA LYS A 85 7.86 15.59 -5.59
C LYS A 85 7.10 16.54 -4.65
N GLU A 86 6.97 17.80 -5.08
CA GLU A 86 6.19 18.80 -4.39
C GLU A 86 4.72 18.39 -4.27
N ASP A 87 4.14 18.56 -3.09
CA ASP A 87 2.72 18.34 -2.82
C ASP A 87 1.90 19.59 -3.22
N ILE A 88 1.15 19.49 -4.31
CA ILE A 88 0.36 20.59 -4.87
C ILE A 88 -1.11 20.38 -4.54
N ILE A 89 -1.68 21.33 -3.76
CA ILE A 89 -3.10 21.36 -3.44
C ILE A 89 -3.77 22.47 -4.23
N PRO A 90 -4.80 22.17 -5.05
CA PRO A 90 -5.54 23.22 -5.76
C PRO A 90 -6.19 24.22 -4.81
N ARG A 91 -6.13 25.52 -5.12
CA ARG A 91 -6.68 26.57 -4.25
C ARG A 91 -8.19 26.45 -3.99
N ALA A 92 -8.93 25.93 -4.93
CA ALA A 92 -10.38 25.74 -4.84
C ALA A 92 -10.78 24.41 -4.19
N SER A 93 -9.84 23.56 -3.81
CA SER A 93 -10.10 22.26 -3.20
C SER A 93 -10.34 22.38 -1.70
N ASP A 94 -11.09 21.43 -1.15
CA ASP A 94 -11.15 21.22 0.29
C ASP A 94 -9.86 20.52 0.74
N ALA A 95 -8.91 21.30 1.26
CA ALA A 95 -7.58 20.84 1.61
C ALA A 95 -7.57 19.71 2.67
N GLY A 96 -8.55 19.71 3.59
CA GLY A 96 -8.66 18.70 4.64
C GLY A 96 -9.04 17.34 4.05
N LEU A 97 -10.13 17.30 3.30
CA LEU A 97 -10.60 16.07 2.65
C LEU A 97 -9.64 15.60 1.56
N PHE A 98 -9.04 16.54 0.82
CA PHE A 98 -8.07 16.22 -0.24
C PHE A 98 -6.84 15.49 0.30
N LYS A 99 -6.30 15.94 1.45
CA LYS A 99 -5.18 15.28 2.12
C LYS A 99 -5.58 13.96 2.77
N LEU A 100 -6.80 13.86 3.32
CA LEU A 100 -7.26 12.68 4.02
C LEU A 100 -7.57 11.51 3.08
N ALA A 101 -8.04 11.78 1.87
CA ALA A 101 -8.46 10.77 0.91
C ALA A 101 -7.39 9.71 0.60
N PRO A 102 -6.14 10.03 0.25
CA PRO A 102 -5.13 9.02 -0.03
C PRO A 102 -4.79 8.17 1.20
N TYR A 103 -4.86 8.73 2.42
CA TYR A 103 -4.63 7.94 3.63
C TYR A 103 -5.72 6.89 3.84
N ILE A 104 -6.99 7.22 3.58
CA ILE A 104 -8.10 6.25 3.67
C ILE A 104 -7.91 5.13 2.64
N VAL A 105 -7.55 5.47 1.41
CA VAL A 105 -7.29 4.49 0.35
C VAL A 105 -6.16 3.54 0.74
N ILE A 106 -5.02 4.07 1.19
CA ILE A 106 -3.86 3.27 1.60
C ILE A 106 -4.21 2.42 2.82
N MET A 107 -4.90 2.98 3.81
CA MET A 107 -5.30 2.27 5.02
C MET A 107 -6.22 1.10 4.69
N GLY A 108 -7.22 1.29 3.81
CA GLY A 108 -8.08 0.23 3.33
C GLY A 108 -7.30 -0.85 2.59
N PHE A 109 -6.37 -0.46 1.72
CA PHE A 109 -5.54 -1.42 0.99
C PHE A 109 -4.62 -2.24 1.90
N VAL A 110 -3.91 -1.60 2.82
CA VAL A 110 -3.02 -2.27 3.78
C VAL A 110 -3.80 -3.19 4.72
N ALA A 111 -5.00 -2.78 5.15
CA ALA A 111 -5.82 -3.59 6.05
C ALA A 111 -6.26 -4.93 5.42
N THR A 112 -6.36 -5.03 4.08
CA THR A 112 -6.70 -6.31 3.43
C THR A 112 -5.62 -7.38 3.64
N PHE A 113 -4.36 -6.99 3.81
CA PHE A 113 -3.26 -7.94 4.06
C PHE A 113 -3.35 -8.63 5.43
N ALA A 114 -4.16 -8.11 6.37
CA ALA A 114 -4.32 -8.71 7.69
C ALA A 114 -4.87 -10.17 7.62
N VAL A 115 -5.65 -10.47 6.59
CA VAL A 115 -6.33 -11.77 6.44
C VAL A 115 -5.70 -12.64 5.36
N VAL A 116 -4.76 -12.08 4.55
CA VAL A 116 -4.09 -12.82 3.49
C VAL A 116 -3.10 -13.83 4.10
N PRO A 117 -3.25 -15.13 3.86
CA PRO A 117 -2.29 -16.13 4.29
C PRO A 117 -1.01 -16.05 3.44
N PHE A 118 0.12 -15.73 4.06
CA PHE A 118 1.43 -15.72 3.39
C PHE A 118 2.09 -17.12 3.41
N SER A 119 1.75 -17.93 4.39
CA SER A 119 2.18 -19.32 4.53
C SER A 119 1.14 -20.07 5.37
N GLY A 120 1.24 -21.41 5.44
CA GLY A 120 0.31 -22.23 6.24
C GLY A 120 0.18 -21.79 7.69
N ASP A 121 1.28 -21.33 8.29
CA ASP A 121 1.33 -20.87 9.69
C ASP A 121 1.47 -19.34 9.83
N LEU A 122 1.60 -18.63 8.73
CA LEU A 122 1.88 -17.19 8.72
C LEU A 122 0.64 -16.39 8.28
N ILE A 123 -0.31 -16.28 9.18
CA ILE A 123 -1.53 -15.49 9.04
C ILE A 123 -1.53 -14.47 10.18
N ILE A 124 -1.77 -13.19 9.86
CA ILE A 124 -1.81 -12.12 10.86
C ILE A 124 -3.07 -12.25 11.71
N ALA A 125 -4.22 -12.42 11.06
CA ALA A 125 -5.50 -12.64 11.72
C ALA A 125 -6.27 -13.77 11.01
N ASP A 126 -6.41 -14.90 11.70
CA ASP A 126 -7.25 -16.00 11.24
C ASP A 126 -8.72 -15.70 11.59
N MET A 127 -9.52 -15.41 10.57
CA MET A 127 -10.92 -15.06 10.72
C MET A 127 -11.80 -16.02 9.90
N ASN A 128 -12.79 -16.62 10.53
CA ASN A 128 -13.79 -17.47 9.86
C ASN A 128 -14.56 -16.74 8.74
N VAL A 129 -14.64 -15.40 8.83
CA VAL A 129 -15.32 -14.52 7.86
C VAL A 129 -14.33 -13.65 7.06
N GLY A 130 -13.13 -14.15 6.76
CA GLY A 130 -12.07 -13.41 6.09
C GLY A 130 -12.49 -12.77 4.77
N ILE A 131 -13.26 -13.46 3.94
CA ILE A 131 -13.79 -12.93 2.67
C ILE A 131 -14.71 -11.73 2.91
N LEU A 132 -15.59 -11.80 3.90
CA LEU A 132 -16.46 -10.68 4.26
C LEU A 132 -15.66 -9.48 4.77
N TYR A 133 -14.60 -9.72 5.54
CA TYR A 133 -13.70 -8.67 5.98
C TYR A 133 -13.03 -7.95 4.79
N VAL A 134 -12.46 -8.69 3.83
CA VAL A 134 -11.83 -8.13 2.64
C VAL A 134 -12.80 -7.27 1.85
N THR A 135 -14.03 -7.77 1.59
CA THR A 135 -15.04 -7.00 0.85
C THR A 135 -15.50 -5.76 1.62
N SER A 136 -15.58 -5.80 2.93
CA SER A 136 -15.94 -4.65 3.77
C SER A 136 -14.83 -3.58 3.76
N VAL A 137 -13.58 -3.99 3.84
CA VAL A 137 -12.44 -3.07 3.83
C VAL A 137 -12.23 -2.45 2.45
N THR A 138 -12.46 -3.20 1.37
CA THR A 138 -12.39 -2.62 0.01
C THR A 138 -13.46 -1.56 -0.23
N ALA A 139 -14.62 -1.65 0.42
CA ALA A 139 -15.63 -0.57 0.38
C ALA A 139 -15.09 0.76 0.95
N LEU A 140 -14.19 0.71 1.94
CA LEU A 140 -13.55 1.90 2.48
C LEU A 140 -12.65 2.59 1.43
N VAL A 141 -11.98 1.82 0.59
CA VAL A 141 -11.16 2.33 -0.53
C VAL A 141 -12.03 3.13 -1.51
N VAL A 142 -13.23 2.61 -1.82
CA VAL A 142 -14.20 3.31 -2.68
C VAL A 142 -14.60 4.66 -2.10
N VAL A 143 -14.87 4.71 -0.79
CA VAL A 143 -15.16 5.98 -0.10
C VAL A 143 -13.99 6.96 -0.23
N GLY A 144 -12.76 6.49 -0.07
CA GLY A 144 -11.56 7.33 -0.24
C GLY A 144 -11.43 7.90 -1.66
N ILE A 145 -11.72 7.11 -2.69
CA ILE A 145 -11.68 7.54 -4.10
C ILE A 145 -12.76 8.61 -4.37
N LEU A 146 -13.99 8.37 -3.91
CA LEU A 146 -15.08 9.35 -4.04
C LEU A 146 -14.76 10.65 -3.31
N MET A 147 -14.20 10.56 -2.11
CA MET A 147 -13.78 11.71 -1.32
C MET A 147 -12.68 12.52 -2.02
N ALA A 148 -11.71 11.87 -2.65
CA ALA A 148 -10.67 12.54 -3.45
C ALA A 148 -11.28 13.27 -4.65
N GLY A 149 -12.21 12.64 -5.36
CA GLY A 149 -12.93 13.23 -6.49
C GLY A 149 -13.74 14.45 -6.08
N TRP A 150 -14.47 14.37 -4.97
CA TRP A 150 -15.25 15.48 -4.42
C TRP A 150 -14.38 16.64 -3.94
N ALA A 151 -13.36 16.33 -3.13
CA ALA A 151 -12.49 17.33 -2.51
C ALA A 151 -11.68 18.16 -3.53
N SER A 152 -11.43 17.63 -4.72
CA SER A 152 -10.68 18.33 -5.78
C SER A 152 -11.45 19.51 -6.41
N ASN A 153 -12.76 19.67 -6.10
CA ASN A 153 -13.65 20.71 -6.63
C ASN A 153 -13.60 20.83 -8.17
N ASN A 154 -13.47 19.70 -8.84
CA ASN A 154 -13.45 19.63 -10.31
C ASN A 154 -14.45 18.57 -10.79
N LYS A 155 -15.36 18.98 -11.68
CA LYS A 155 -16.40 18.10 -12.23
C LYS A 155 -15.84 16.86 -12.92
N TRP A 156 -14.69 16.96 -13.57
CA TRP A 156 -14.05 15.84 -14.26
C TRP A 156 -13.40 14.85 -13.29
N SER A 157 -12.84 15.36 -12.22
CA SER A 157 -12.30 14.54 -11.14
C SER A 157 -13.41 13.78 -10.40
N LEU A 158 -14.53 14.44 -10.14
CA LEU A 158 -15.70 13.81 -9.53
C LEU A 158 -16.26 12.69 -10.41
N LEU A 159 -16.43 12.95 -11.71
CA LEU A 159 -16.88 11.93 -12.68
C LEU A 159 -15.88 10.76 -12.75
N GLY A 160 -14.57 11.03 -12.72
CA GLY A 160 -13.54 10.01 -12.65
C GLY A 160 -13.63 9.17 -11.38
N GLY A 161 -13.84 9.80 -10.23
CA GLY A 161 -14.05 9.14 -8.94
C GLY A 161 -15.30 8.23 -8.95
N ILE A 162 -16.42 8.72 -9.44
CA ILE A 162 -17.67 7.92 -9.57
C ILE A 162 -17.48 6.75 -10.53
N ARG A 163 -16.74 6.94 -11.63
CA ARG A 163 -16.49 5.88 -12.60
C ARG A 163 -15.61 4.75 -12.04
N SER A 164 -14.67 5.07 -11.16
CA SER A 164 -13.74 4.08 -10.57
C SER A 164 -14.28 3.45 -9.28
N ALA A 165 -15.31 4.03 -8.67
CA ALA A 165 -16.05 3.49 -7.54
C ALA A 165 -17.07 2.44 -7.98
#